data_81d7c3cc36d3bb8dd3a6a795b0c19ee6
#
_entry.id   81d7c3cc36d3bb8dd3a6a795b0c19ee6
#
_cell.length_a   1.000
_cell.length_b   1.000
_cell.length_c   1.000
_cell.angle_alpha   90.00
_cell.angle_beta   90.00
_cell.angle_gamma   90.00
#
_symmetry.space_group_name_H-M   'P 1'
#
loop_
_entity.id
_entity.type
_entity.pdbx_description
1 polymer ?
#
loop_
_entity_poly.entity_id
_entity_poly.type
_entity_poly.pdbx_seq_one_letter_code
_entity_poly.pdbx_strand_id
1 'polypeptide(L)'
;MRHFDFSPLYRSTVGFDRLFTMLDSLGQPDQGQSYPPYNIERTGDNAYRITMAVAGFDESELSIEAREHVLTVKGEKADEAADQAQYLYRGIAKRAFERRFQLADHVEIRGAQLKNGLLHIDFVREIPEAAKPRKIEISPVARETKQIEAQTA
;
A
#
# COMPACT_ATOMS: atom_id res chain seq x y z
N MET A 1 -22.40 17.49 -14.64
CA MET A 1 -21.17 17.53 -13.82
C MET A 1 -20.52 16.16 -13.86
N ARG A 2 -19.32 16.07 -14.36
CA ARG A 2 -18.57 14.83 -14.35
C ARG A 2 -18.02 14.66 -12.93
N HIS A 3 -18.60 13.75 -12.15
CA HIS A 3 -18.00 13.30 -10.92
C HIS A 3 -16.77 12.50 -11.28
N PHE A 4 -15.59 13.00 -10.90
CA PHE A 4 -14.36 12.22 -10.99
C PHE A 4 -14.45 11.14 -9.90
N ASP A 5 -14.61 9.90 -10.33
CA ASP A 5 -14.59 8.76 -9.43
C ASP A 5 -13.13 8.39 -9.13
N PHE A 6 -12.69 8.69 -7.91
CA PHE A 6 -11.35 8.34 -7.41
C PHE A 6 -11.30 6.97 -6.74
N SER A 7 -12.41 6.23 -6.73
CA SER A 7 -12.50 4.90 -6.11
C SER A 7 -11.41 3.92 -6.60
N PRO A 8 -11.02 3.89 -7.89
CA PRO A 8 -9.98 3.00 -8.35
C PRO A 8 -8.62 3.25 -7.69
N LEU A 9 -8.35 4.48 -7.24
CA LEU A 9 -7.09 4.86 -6.60
C LEU A 9 -6.96 4.29 -5.19
N TYR A 10 -8.06 4.20 -4.44
CA TYR A 10 -8.07 3.61 -3.09
C TYR A 10 -7.77 2.12 -3.09
N ARG A 11 -8.28 1.42 -4.12
CA ARG A 11 -8.31 -0.03 -4.16
C ARG A 11 -6.96 -0.67 -4.42
N SER A 12 -5.98 0.11 -4.85
CA SER A 12 -4.67 -0.38 -5.25
C SER A 12 -3.51 0.33 -4.57
N THR A 13 -3.76 1.09 -3.50
CA THR A 13 -2.74 1.89 -2.81
C THR A 13 -2.65 1.57 -1.32
N VAL A 14 -1.44 1.59 -0.79
CA VAL A 14 -1.12 1.33 0.63
C VAL A 14 -0.27 2.47 1.17
N GLY A 15 -0.63 3.01 2.33
CA GLY A 15 0.12 4.08 3.01
C GLY A 15 -0.30 5.50 2.64
N PHE A 16 -1.32 5.67 1.80
CA PHE A 16 -1.90 6.96 1.40
C PHE A 16 -3.19 7.32 2.16
N ASP A 17 -3.44 6.66 3.29
CA ASP A 17 -4.68 6.76 4.07
C ASP A 17 -5.06 8.20 4.46
N ARG A 18 -4.11 9.05 4.80
CA ARG A 18 -4.38 10.46 5.14
C ARG A 18 -4.91 11.27 3.96
N LEU A 19 -4.40 11.02 2.77
CA LEU A 19 -4.89 11.67 1.57
C LEU A 19 -6.29 11.20 1.22
N PHE A 20 -6.57 9.92 1.41
CA PHE A 20 -7.85 9.32 1.10
C PHE A 20 -8.96 9.72 2.07
N THR A 21 -8.67 9.93 3.35
CA THR A 21 -9.65 10.44 4.31
C THR A 21 -10.21 11.80 3.88
N MET A 22 -9.40 12.64 3.25
CA MET A 22 -9.85 13.92 2.71
C MET A 22 -10.73 13.77 1.46
N LEU A 23 -10.50 12.72 0.66
CA LEU A 23 -11.24 12.47 -0.58
C LEU A 23 -12.53 11.68 -0.35
N ASP A 24 -12.59 10.86 0.70
CA ASP A 24 -13.75 10.02 1.03
C ASP A 24 -15.00 10.82 1.43
N SER A 25 -14.81 12.07 1.85
CA SER A 25 -15.91 13.00 2.09
C SER A 25 -16.62 13.46 0.80
N LEU A 26 -16.11 13.10 -0.38
CA LEU A 26 -16.58 13.56 -1.68
C LEU A 26 -17.31 12.52 -2.52
N GLY A 27 -17.36 11.25 -2.14
CA GLY A 27 -18.09 10.23 -2.90
C GLY A 27 -17.99 8.82 -2.35
N GLN A 28 -19.12 8.13 -2.29
CA GLN A 28 -19.15 6.71 -1.93
C GLN A 28 -18.50 5.85 -3.03
N PRO A 29 -17.62 4.92 -2.67
CA PRO A 29 -17.01 4.03 -3.65
C PRO A 29 -18.02 3.01 -4.17
N ASP A 30 -18.15 2.96 -5.48
CA ASP A 30 -18.88 1.92 -6.17
C ASP A 30 -18.16 0.57 -5.98
N GLN A 31 -18.85 -0.39 -5.36
CA GLN A 31 -18.30 -1.70 -5.02
C GLN A 31 -18.30 -2.65 -6.23
N GLY A 32 -17.59 -2.30 -7.27
CA GLY A 32 -17.24 -3.26 -8.31
C GLY A 32 -16.30 -4.32 -7.73
N GLN A 33 -16.81 -5.50 -7.42
CA GLN A 33 -15.99 -6.60 -6.89
C GLN A 33 -14.98 -7.07 -7.93
N SER A 34 -13.75 -6.62 -7.78
CA SER A 34 -12.64 -7.17 -8.55
C SER A 34 -12.15 -8.46 -7.90
N TYR A 35 -11.91 -9.48 -8.71
CA TYR A 35 -11.38 -10.76 -8.25
C TYR A 35 -9.86 -10.76 -8.14
N PRO A 36 -9.27 -11.34 -7.08
CA PRO A 36 -9.92 -11.82 -5.85
C PRO A 36 -10.33 -10.64 -4.93
N PRO A 37 -11.37 -10.84 -4.08
CA PRO A 37 -11.74 -9.84 -3.09
C PRO A 37 -10.59 -9.59 -2.12
N TYR A 38 -10.38 -8.34 -1.74
CA TYR A 38 -9.34 -7.96 -0.79
C TYR A 38 -9.76 -6.79 0.08
N ASN A 39 -9.12 -6.69 1.24
CA ASN A 39 -9.22 -5.55 2.14
C ASN A 39 -7.83 -4.93 2.31
N ILE A 40 -7.79 -3.63 2.46
CA ILE A 40 -6.62 -2.89 2.93
C ILE A 40 -7.01 -2.24 4.24
N GLU A 41 -6.30 -2.58 5.32
CA GLU A 41 -6.57 -2.06 6.65
C GLU A 41 -5.33 -1.43 7.26
N ARG A 42 -5.56 -0.44 8.10
CA ARG A 42 -4.54 0.14 8.96
C ARG A 42 -4.58 -0.59 10.31
N THR A 43 -3.51 -1.29 10.64
CA THR A 43 -3.41 -2.08 11.86
C THR A 43 -2.71 -1.35 13.01
N GLY A 44 -2.09 -0.22 12.72
CA GLY A 44 -1.39 0.64 13.67
C GLY A 44 -1.02 1.97 13.04
N ASP A 45 -0.32 2.84 13.77
CA ASP A 45 0.02 4.19 13.29
C ASP A 45 0.83 4.18 11.99
N ASN A 46 1.72 3.22 11.83
CA ASN A 46 2.53 3.02 10.64
C ASN A 46 2.48 1.55 10.16
N ALA A 47 1.43 0.83 10.49
CA ALA A 47 1.26 -0.57 10.13
C ALA A 47 -0.01 -0.77 9.31
N TYR A 48 0.10 -1.58 8.28
CA TYR A 48 -0.97 -1.85 7.34
C TYR A 48 -1.01 -3.34 7.01
N ARG A 49 -2.16 -3.82 6.58
CA ARG A 49 -2.35 -5.18 6.12
C ARG A 49 -3.24 -5.23 4.89
N ILE A 50 -2.82 -6.01 3.90
CA ILE A 50 -3.70 -6.48 2.84
C ILE A 50 -4.17 -7.88 3.19
N THR A 51 -5.47 -8.12 3.10
CA THR A 51 -6.06 -9.45 3.23
C THR A 51 -6.79 -9.79 1.94
N MET A 52 -6.39 -10.87 1.27
CA MET A 52 -6.99 -11.33 0.02
C MET A 52 -7.67 -12.67 0.21
N ALA A 53 -8.91 -12.79 -0.28
CA ALA A 53 -9.64 -14.05 -0.28
C ALA A 53 -9.18 -14.92 -1.46
N VAL A 54 -8.28 -15.85 -1.18
CA VAL A 54 -7.67 -16.76 -2.16
C VAL A 54 -7.99 -18.22 -1.87
N ALA A 55 -9.21 -18.48 -1.41
CA ALA A 55 -9.68 -19.82 -1.13
C ALA A 55 -9.51 -20.74 -2.36
N GLY A 56 -8.93 -21.91 -2.14
CA GLY A 56 -8.65 -22.88 -3.21
C GLY A 56 -7.29 -22.72 -3.89
N PHE A 57 -6.45 -21.77 -3.46
CA PHE A 57 -5.04 -21.68 -3.86
C PHE A 57 -4.15 -22.26 -2.77
N ASP A 58 -3.17 -23.05 -3.18
CA ASP A 58 -2.07 -23.48 -2.33
C ASP A 58 -0.96 -22.43 -2.32
N GLU A 59 -0.10 -22.47 -1.33
CA GLU A 59 1.03 -21.54 -1.20
C GLU A 59 1.95 -21.57 -2.43
N SER A 60 2.14 -22.75 -3.04
CA SER A 60 2.95 -22.93 -4.25
C SER A 60 2.33 -22.29 -5.52
N GLU A 61 1.04 -22.01 -5.50
CA GLU A 61 0.30 -21.38 -6.60
C GLU A 61 0.24 -19.85 -6.47
N LEU A 62 0.71 -19.32 -5.35
CA LEU A 62 0.73 -17.90 -5.06
C LEU A 62 2.15 -17.35 -5.14
N SER A 63 2.31 -16.19 -5.73
CA SER A 63 3.57 -15.45 -5.73
C SER A 63 3.37 -13.99 -5.35
N ILE A 64 4.30 -13.46 -4.57
CA ILE A 64 4.30 -12.07 -4.12
C ILE A 64 5.65 -11.48 -4.51
N GLU A 65 5.63 -10.43 -5.29
CA GLU A 65 6.83 -9.73 -5.75
C GLU A 65 6.69 -8.24 -5.45
N ALA A 66 7.69 -7.67 -4.79
CA ALA A 66 7.79 -6.23 -4.61
C ALA A 66 8.94 -5.69 -5.46
N ARG A 67 8.64 -4.70 -6.27
CA ARG A 67 9.60 -3.98 -7.08
C ARG A 67 9.38 -2.48 -6.96
N GLU A 68 10.40 -1.78 -6.46
CA GLU A 68 10.30 -0.35 -6.20
C GLU A 68 9.11 -0.04 -5.28
N HIS A 69 8.10 0.64 -5.80
CA HIS A 69 6.88 1.01 -5.07
C HIS A 69 5.65 0.21 -5.50
N VAL A 70 5.85 -0.93 -6.14
CA VAL A 70 4.75 -1.77 -6.62
C VAL A 70 4.85 -3.16 -6.01
N LEU A 71 3.78 -3.57 -5.35
CA LEU A 71 3.56 -4.95 -4.94
C LEU A 71 2.71 -5.65 -5.99
N THR A 72 3.18 -6.78 -6.49
CA THR A 72 2.43 -7.63 -7.40
C THR A 72 2.13 -8.96 -6.70
N VAL A 73 0.86 -9.32 -6.65
CA VAL A 73 0.38 -10.61 -6.14
C VAL A 73 -0.23 -11.39 -7.29
N LYS A 74 0.27 -12.58 -7.53
CA LYS A 74 -0.22 -13.48 -8.59
C LYS A 74 -0.71 -14.78 -7.99
N GLY A 75 -1.78 -15.30 -8.54
CA GLY A 75 -2.24 -16.65 -8.32
C GLY A 75 -2.31 -17.37 -9.66
N GLU A 76 -1.59 -18.46 -9.77
CA GLU A 76 -1.59 -19.30 -10.96
C GLU A 76 -2.18 -20.66 -10.58
N LYS A 77 -3.19 -21.10 -11.35
CA LYS A 77 -3.68 -22.46 -11.30
C LYS A 77 -3.02 -23.23 -12.43
N ALA A 78 -2.38 -24.35 -12.10
CA ALA A 78 -2.08 -25.36 -13.10
C ALA A 78 -3.42 -25.72 -13.75
N ASP A 79 -3.48 -25.72 -15.08
CA ASP A 79 -4.68 -26.10 -15.82
C ASP A 79 -5.19 -27.44 -15.24
N GLU A 80 -6.17 -27.35 -14.35
CA GLU A 80 -6.95 -28.51 -13.99
C GLU A 80 -7.64 -28.95 -15.29
N ALA A 81 -7.06 -29.95 -15.91
CA ALA A 81 -7.68 -30.63 -17.03
C ALA A 81 -9.14 -30.84 -16.68
N ALA A 82 -9.99 -30.05 -17.33
CA ALA A 82 -11.44 -30.08 -17.29
C ALA A 82 -11.97 -30.68 -15.99
N ASP A 83 -12.19 -29.87 -14.99
CA ASP A 83 -12.98 -30.25 -13.82
C ASP A 83 -14.32 -30.78 -14.38
N GLN A 84 -14.44 -32.11 -14.48
CA GLN A 84 -15.62 -32.78 -15.06
C GLN A 84 -16.85 -32.66 -14.15
N ALA A 85 -16.73 -31.85 -13.08
CA ALA A 85 -17.82 -31.60 -12.19
C ALA A 85 -18.93 -30.78 -12.87
N GLN A 86 -20.13 -31.33 -12.90
CA GLN A 86 -21.32 -30.59 -13.29
C GLN A 86 -21.74 -29.64 -12.14
N TYR A 87 -21.40 -28.37 -12.28
CA TYR A 87 -21.88 -27.36 -11.32
C TYR A 87 -23.34 -27.01 -11.61
N LEU A 88 -24.21 -27.15 -10.64
CA LEU A 88 -25.57 -26.60 -10.70
C LEU A 88 -25.53 -25.07 -10.50
N TYR A 89 -24.58 -24.58 -9.69
CA TYR A 89 -24.26 -23.19 -9.51
C TYR A 89 -22.79 -23.05 -9.15
N ARG A 90 -22.10 -22.08 -9.75
CA ARG A 90 -20.68 -21.81 -9.50
C ARG A 90 -20.48 -20.37 -9.06
N GLY A 91 -20.36 -20.15 -7.73
CA GLY A 91 -20.10 -18.85 -7.14
C GLY A 91 -18.63 -18.62 -6.76
N ILE A 92 -17.82 -19.68 -6.69
CA ILE A 92 -16.39 -19.58 -6.35
C ILE A 92 -15.57 -19.62 -7.64
N ALA A 93 -14.93 -18.49 -7.93
CA ALA A 93 -14.02 -18.41 -9.06
C ALA A 93 -12.63 -18.93 -8.64
N LYS A 94 -12.19 -20.03 -9.29
CA LYS A 94 -10.82 -20.55 -9.16
C LYS A 94 -10.06 -20.22 -10.44
N ARG A 95 -9.70 -18.96 -10.63
CA ARG A 95 -9.01 -18.52 -11.84
C ARG A 95 -7.71 -17.81 -11.50
N ALA A 96 -6.75 -17.89 -12.41
CA ALA A 96 -5.52 -17.13 -12.31
C ALA A 96 -5.82 -15.63 -12.20
N PHE A 97 -5.03 -14.93 -11.40
CA PHE A 97 -5.16 -13.50 -11.21
C PHE A 97 -3.78 -12.83 -11.07
N GLU A 98 -3.75 -11.56 -11.37
CA GLU A 98 -2.64 -10.67 -11.05
C GLU A 98 -3.20 -9.38 -10.46
N ARG A 99 -2.71 -9.01 -9.28
CA ARG A 99 -3.05 -7.77 -8.58
C ARG A 99 -1.81 -6.95 -8.31
N ARG A 100 -1.91 -5.68 -8.62
CA ARG A 100 -0.85 -4.71 -8.37
C ARG A 100 -1.33 -3.66 -7.38
N PHE A 101 -0.52 -3.41 -6.36
CA PHE A 101 -0.77 -2.40 -5.34
C PHE A 101 0.37 -1.38 -5.36
N GLN A 102 0.01 -0.12 -5.41
CA GLN A 102 0.98 0.97 -5.30
C GLN A 102 1.32 1.19 -3.82
N LEU A 103 2.60 1.12 -3.48
CA LEU A 103 3.10 1.38 -2.14
C LEU A 103 3.55 2.84 -2.02
N ALA A 104 3.22 3.49 -0.90
CA ALA A 104 3.75 4.81 -0.59
C ALA A 104 5.25 4.71 -0.26
N ASP A 105 5.93 5.86 -0.28
CA ASP A 105 7.33 5.95 0.11
C ASP A 105 7.53 5.41 1.53
N HIS A 106 8.63 4.71 1.75
CA HIS A 106 9.00 4.13 3.04
C HIS A 106 8.09 3.01 3.55
N VAL A 107 7.24 2.44 2.71
CA VAL A 107 6.45 1.26 3.05
C VAL A 107 7.24 0.00 2.73
N GLU A 108 7.45 -0.83 3.74
CA GLU A 108 8.17 -2.10 3.64
C GLU A 108 7.26 -3.27 3.98
N ILE A 109 7.48 -4.39 3.31
CA ILE A 109 6.76 -5.64 3.57
C ILE A 109 7.43 -6.34 4.74
N ARG A 110 6.65 -6.66 5.78
CA ARG A 110 7.13 -7.41 6.96
C ARG A 110 7.00 -8.90 6.80
N GLY A 111 6.00 -9.35 6.10
CA GLY A 111 5.76 -10.76 5.84
C GLY A 111 4.44 -11.03 5.15
N ALA A 112 4.26 -12.28 4.79
CA ALA A 112 3.02 -12.78 4.23
C ALA A 112 2.68 -14.15 4.83
N GLN A 113 1.40 -14.40 5.04
CA GLN A 113 0.87 -15.66 5.57
C GLN A 113 -0.39 -16.06 4.84
N LEU A 114 -0.48 -17.34 4.49
CA LEU A 114 -1.70 -17.96 4.00
C LEU A 114 -2.36 -18.73 5.16
N LYS A 115 -3.56 -18.30 5.54
CA LYS A 115 -4.31 -18.95 6.64
C LYS A 115 -5.80 -18.96 6.32
N ASN A 116 -6.41 -20.13 6.44
CA ASN A 116 -7.86 -20.31 6.23
C ASN A 116 -8.38 -19.76 4.90
N GLY A 117 -7.61 -19.87 3.83
CA GLY A 117 -7.96 -19.34 2.51
C GLY A 117 -7.81 -17.81 2.37
N LEU A 118 -7.22 -17.16 3.35
CA LEU A 118 -6.91 -15.73 3.33
C LEU A 118 -5.40 -15.53 3.28
N LEU A 119 -4.95 -14.75 2.31
CA LEU A 119 -3.58 -14.28 2.22
C LEU A 119 -3.47 -12.96 2.95
N HIS A 120 -2.68 -12.93 4.01
CA HIS A 120 -2.37 -11.72 4.78
C HIS A 120 -0.97 -11.24 4.42
N ILE A 121 -0.84 -9.97 4.06
CA ILE A 121 0.43 -9.33 3.76
C ILE A 121 0.56 -8.12 4.68
N ASP A 122 1.58 -8.14 5.54
CA ASP A 122 1.82 -7.10 6.53
C ASP A 122 2.88 -6.11 6.06
N PHE A 123 2.59 -4.83 6.28
CA PHE A 123 3.45 -3.71 5.90
C PHE A 123 3.70 -2.79 7.10
N VAL A 124 4.84 -2.15 7.05
CA VAL A 124 5.16 -1.05 7.95
C VAL A 124 5.67 0.14 7.14
N ARG A 125 5.33 1.34 7.57
CA ARG A 125 5.89 2.56 7.02
C ARG A 125 6.97 3.09 7.96
N GLU A 126 8.22 2.97 7.56
CA GLU A 126 9.36 3.49 8.32
C GLU A 126 9.84 4.81 7.70
N ILE A 127 9.56 5.92 8.38
CA ILE A 127 10.06 7.22 7.95
C ILE A 127 11.49 7.36 8.50
N PRO A 128 12.52 7.49 7.63
CA PRO A 128 13.89 7.70 8.09
C PRO A 128 14.00 8.93 8.99
N GLU A 129 14.89 8.91 9.98
CA GLU A 129 15.13 10.04 10.87
C GLU A 129 15.46 11.34 10.10
N ALA A 130 16.19 11.21 8.96
CA ALA A 130 16.51 12.34 8.09
C ALA A 130 15.28 12.99 7.42
N ALA A 131 14.17 12.23 7.25
CA ALA A 131 12.93 12.71 6.65
C ALA A 131 11.91 13.20 7.69
N LYS A 132 12.15 12.99 8.99
CA LYS A 132 11.27 13.48 10.05
C LYS A 132 11.40 15.01 10.21
N PRO A 133 10.32 15.70 10.55
CA PRO A 133 10.36 17.12 10.85
C PRO A 133 11.38 17.37 11.99
N ARG A 134 12.31 18.27 11.77
CA ARG A 134 13.27 18.69 12.77
C ARG A 134 13.16 20.19 13.00
N LYS A 135 13.29 20.59 14.25
CA LYS A 135 13.40 22.02 14.60
C LYS A 135 14.78 22.52 14.21
N ILE A 136 14.83 23.57 13.43
CA ILE A 136 16.07 24.25 13.06
C ILE A 136 16.24 25.42 14.01
N GLU A 137 17.36 25.45 14.71
CA GLU A 137 17.70 26.59 15.57
C GLU A 137 18.20 27.75 14.73
N ILE A 138 17.64 28.92 14.99
CA ILE A 138 18.08 30.17 14.35
C ILE A 138 19.20 30.75 15.20
N SER A 139 20.44 30.69 14.73
CA SER A 139 21.56 31.32 15.34
C SER A 139 21.61 32.80 14.92
N PRO A 140 21.75 33.73 15.88
CA PRO A 140 21.94 35.12 15.50
C PRO A 140 23.28 35.28 14.78
N VAL A 141 23.26 35.98 13.67
CA VAL A 141 24.50 36.33 12.97
C VAL A 141 25.32 37.20 13.89
N ALA A 142 26.50 36.73 14.29
CA ALA A 142 27.47 37.56 15.00
C ALA A 142 27.79 38.77 14.10
N ARG A 143 27.36 39.95 14.49
CA ARG A 143 27.82 41.17 13.86
C ARG A 143 29.32 41.25 14.13
N GLU A 144 30.13 41.02 13.10
CA GLU A 144 31.53 41.42 13.15
C GLU A 144 31.57 42.94 13.32
N THR A 145 31.77 43.38 14.54
CA THR A 145 32.25 44.72 14.82
C THR A 145 33.67 44.77 14.31
N LYS A 146 33.86 45.28 13.11
CA LYS A 146 35.15 45.74 12.65
C LYS A 146 35.55 46.86 13.63
N GLN A 147 36.41 46.53 14.55
CA GLN A 147 37.16 47.57 15.29
C GLN A 147 38.05 48.25 14.25
N ILE A 148 37.64 49.44 13.88
CA ILE A 148 38.55 50.36 13.18
C ILE A 148 39.53 50.83 14.26
N GLU A 149 40.71 50.25 14.33
CA GLU A 149 41.80 50.84 15.04
C GLU A 149 42.13 52.16 14.36
N ALA A 150 41.74 53.25 15.00
CA ALA A 150 42.26 54.56 14.68
C ALA A 150 43.71 54.59 15.05
N GLN A 151 44.60 54.44 14.06
CA GLN A 151 46.02 54.79 14.26
C GLN A 151 46.08 56.28 14.39
N THR A 152 46.25 56.79 15.62
CA THR A 152 46.71 58.10 15.85
C THR A 152 48.23 58.11 15.60
N ALA A 153 48.60 58.86 14.61
CA ALA A 153 49.99 59.19 14.33
C ALA A 153 50.51 60.12 15.40
#